data_95579fc395a8d443b64eeabb5c5b26aa
#
_entry.id   95579fc395a8d443b64eeabb5c5b26aa
#
_cell.length_a   1.000
_cell.length_b   1.000
_cell.length_c   1.000
_cell.angle_alpha   90.00
_cell.angle_beta   90.00
_cell.angle_gamma   90.00
#
_symmetry.space_group_name_H-M   'P 1'
#
loop_
_entity.id
_entity.type
_entity.pdbx_description
1 polymer ?
#
loop_
_entity_poly.entity_id
_entity_poly.type
_entity_poly.pdbx_seq_one_letter_code
_entity_poly.pdbx_strand_id
1 'polypeptide(L)'
;IDYQAVNQALLGNALDYLQQWLPGGKKVGKEYVCADLFGGKGGSTSINLSTGQWSDFATTHKGGDLVSLYAAIFGLKMHEAAVEILGSNVPTIPSFVSIGRLRRPIPDAVVLQRNWIPVPPWAEKHSCIHSRFGEPSRIWRYCNEKAQTIGLVARYDPPEMRKQFIPWTHTGVDWKPGAWSGLYPLYGLDLISANPEKALLFVGGEKAADAARQFVGDDYIVTTWPGGSPAVEKTDI
;
A
#
# COMPACT_ATOMS: atom_id res chain seq x y z
N ILE A 1 -4.16 25.15 -15.47
CA ILE A 1 -3.42 24.28 -16.40
C ILE A 1 -4.43 23.56 -17.28
N ASP A 2 -4.17 23.55 -18.59
CA ASP A 2 -4.95 22.79 -19.54
C ASP A 2 -4.39 21.33 -19.59
N TYR A 3 -5.04 20.43 -18.85
CA TYR A 3 -4.62 19.03 -18.79
C TYR A 3 -4.74 18.30 -20.11
N GLN A 4 -5.67 18.70 -21.00
CA GLN A 4 -5.80 18.12 -22.32
C GLN A 4 -4.60 18.46 -23.21
N ALA A 5 -4.17 19.71 -23.17
CA ALA A 5 -2.97 20.13 -23.91
C ALA A 5 -1.70 19.42 -23.40
N VAL A 6 -1.57 19.25 -22.09
CA VAL A 6 -0.46 18.48 -21.49
C VAL A 6 -0.50 17.02 -21.92
N ASN A 7 -1.66 16.38 -21.88
CA ASN A 7 -1.81 15.00 -22.33
C ASN A 7 -1.47 14.85 -23.83
N GLN A 8 -1.93 15.75 -24.68
CA GLN A 8 -1.61 15.72 -26.11
C GLN A 8 -0.11 15.83 -26.38
N ALA A 9 0.59 16.68 -25.64
CA ALA A 9 2.05 16.79 -25.75
C ALA A 9 2.76 15.48 -25.33
N LEU A 10 2.28 14.81 -24.29
CA LEU A 10 2.81 13.51 -23.85
C LEU A 10 2.52 12.38 -24.84
N LEU A 11 1.35 12.38 -25.49
CA LEU A 11 0.95 11.35 -26.44
C LEU A 11 1.87 11.30 -27.66
N GLY A 12 2.49 12.41 -28.04
CA GLY A 12 3.47 12.45 -29.13
C GLY A 12 4.64 11.49 -28.97
N ASN A 13 5.05 11.22 -27.73
CA ASN A 13 6.14 10.30 -27.37
C ASN A 13 5.74 9.34 -26.24
N ALA A 14 4.47 8.90 -26.22
CA ALA A 14 3.88 8.13 -25.14
C ALA A 14 4.67 6.87 -24.80
N LEU A 15 5.16 6.15 -25.81
CA LEU A 15 5.90 4.91 -25.61
C LEU A 15 7.20 5.14 -24.81
N ASP A 16 7.94 6.19 -25.15
CA ASP A 16 9.22 6.50 -24.52
C ASP A 16 9.02 6.92 -23.04
N TYR A 17 7.98 7.74 -22.79
CA TYR A 17 7.60 8.10 -21.42
C TYR A 17 7.18 6.88 -20.60
N LEU A 18 6.37 6.00 -21.16
CA LEU A 18 5.89 4.81 -20.47
C LEU A 18 7.01 3.81 -20.20
N GLN A 19 7.98 3.66 -21.10
CA GLN A 19 9.17 2.84 -20.84
C GLN A 19 10.03 3.39 -19.71
N GLN A 20 10.06 4.71 -19.56
CA GLN A 20 10.78 5.38 -18.47
C GLN A 20 10.03 5.31 -17.15
N TRP A 21 8.72 5.55 -17.15
CA TRP A 21 7.89 5.59 -15.94
C TRP A 21 7.58 4.20 -15.40
N LEU A 22 7.39 3.24 -16.29
CA LEU A 22 6.98 1.86 -16.00
C LEU A 22 7.94 0.87 -16.65
N PRO A 23 9.21 0.80 -16.19
CA PRO A 23 10.22 -0.04 -16.81
C PRO A 23 9.84 -1.53 -16.75
N GLY A 24 10.21 -2.28 -17.78
CA GLY A 24 9.93 -3.72 -17.87
C GLY A 24 8.58 -4.07 -18.50
N GLY A 25 7.73 -3.09 -18.77
CA GLY A 25 6.53 -3.27 -19.59
C GLY A 25 6.86 -3.44 -21.07
N LYS A 26 5.86 -3.75 -21.88
CA LYS A 26 5.99 -3.97 -23.32
C LYS A 26 4.81 -3.39 -24.10
N LYS A 27 5.08 -2.99 -25.35
CA LYS A 27 4.03 -2.61 -26.28
C LYS A 27 3.33 -3.87 -26.81
N VAL A 28 2.00 -3.86 -26.74
CA VAL A 28 1.13 -4.91 -27.30
C VAL A 28 0.05 -4.23 -28.12
N GLY A 29 0.19 -4.22 -29.45
CA GLY A 29 -0.71 -3.49 -30.33
C GLY A 29 -0.72 -1.97 -30.05
N LYS A 30 -1.86 -1.43 -29.64
CA LYS A 30 -2.05 -0.02 -29.27
C LYS A 30 -1.89 0.25 -27.77
N GLU A 31 -1.54 -0.76 -27.00
CA GLU A 31 -1.41 -0.68 -25.55
C GLU A 31 0.04 -0.84 -25.12
N TYR A 32 0.39 -0.17 -24.01
CA TYR A 32 1.57 -0.49 -23.22
C TYR A 32 1.14 -1.29 -22.00
N VAL A 33 1.72 -2.45 -21.80
CA VAL A 33 1.28 -3.41 -20.77
C VAL A 33 2.43 -3.73 -19.82
N CYS A 34 2.16 -3.67 -18.52
CA CYS A 34 3.11 -3.97 -17.45
C CYS A 34 2.42 -4.68 -16.25
N ALA A 35 3.20 -5.04 -15.23
CA ALA A 35 2.67 -5.75 -14.07
C ALA A 35 1.74 -4.87 -13.22
N ASP A 36 2.19 -3.65 -12.90
CA ASP A 36 1.49 -2.69 -12.05
C ASP A 36 1.95 -1.25 -12.34
N LEU A 37 1.56 -0.30 -11.51
CA LEU A 37 1.96 1.11 -11.64
C LEU A 37 3.45 1.40 -11.31
N PHE A 38 4.23 0.37 -10.97
CA PHE A 38 5.69 0.46 -10.81
C PHE A 38 6.43 -0.20 -11.97
N GLY A 39 5.71 -0.75 -12.93
CA GLY A 39 6.25 -1.43 -14.11
C GLY A 39 6.42 -2.94 -13.92
N GLY A 40 7.50 -3.49 -14.50
CA GLY A 40 7.78 -4.93 -14.44
C GLY A 40 7.09 -5.76 -15.53
N LYS A 41 7.45 -7.05 -15.58
CA LYS A 41 6.90 -8.00 -16.55
C LYS A 41 5.55 -8.51 -16.05
N GLY A 42 4.48 -8.25 -16.79
CA GLY A 42 3.13 -8.67 -16.42
C GLY A 42 2.09 -8.15 -17.38
N GLY A 43 0.82 -8.18 -16.97
CA GLY A 43 -0.31 -7.78 -17.82
C GLY A 43 -1.47 -7.18 -17.03
N SER A 44 -1.27 -6.81 -15.78
CA SER A 44 -2.35 -6.26 -14.94
C SER A 44 -2.63 -4.79 -15.23
N THR A 45 -1.64 -4.06 -15.73
CA THR A 45 -1.79 -2.65 -16.08
C THR A 45 -1.69 -2.48 -17.59
N SER A 46 -2.65 -1.78 -18.17
CA SER A 46 -2.71 -1.47 -19.59
C SER A 46 -2.94 0.02 -19.79
N ILE A 47 -2.17 0.61 -20.71
CA ILE A 47 -2.22 2.04 -21.03
C ILE A 47 -2.35 2.19 -22.56
N ASN A 48 -3.39 2.88 -23.01
CA ASN A 48 -3.63 3.13 -24.41
C ASN A 48 -2.70 4.22 -24.95
N LEU A 49 -1.85 3.88 -25.91
CA LEU A 49 -0.84 4.77 -26.48
C LEU A 49 -1.41 5.93 -27.31
N SER A 50 -2.68 5.84 -27.73
CA SER A 50 -3.32 6.88 -28.53
C SER A 50 -4.14 7.87 -27.72
N THR A 51 -4.65 7.46 -26.56
CA THR A 51 -5.53 8.29 -25.71
C THR A 51 -4.92 8.63 -24.37
N GLY A 52 -3.98 7.82 -23.88
CA GLY A 52 -3.43 7.91 -22.55
C GLY A 52 -4.32 7.28 -21.46
N GLN A 53 -5.48 6.74 -21.83
CA GLN A 53 -6.34 6.02 -20.89
C GLN A 53 -5.62 4.79 -20.34
N TRP A 54 -5.80 4.53 -19.05
CA TRP A 54 -5.12 3.43 -18.39
C TRP A 54 -5.99 2.77 -17.33
N SER A 55 -5.72 1.51 -17.07
CA SER A 55 -6.36 0.72 -16.02
C SER A 55 -5.36 -0.26 -15.43
N ASP A 56 -5.38 -0.36 -14.10
CA ASP A 56 -4.72 -1.43 -13.36
C ASP A 56 -5.79 -2.41 -12.84
N PHE A 57 -5.86 -3.57 -13.45
CA PHE A 57 -6.87 -4.59 -13.15
C PHE A 57 -6.62 -5.29 -11.81
N ALA A 58 -5.42 -5.20 -11.27
CA ALA A 58 -5.08 -5.78 -9.96
C ALA A 58 -5.59 -4.91 -8.80
N THR A 59 -5.56 -3.58 -8.95
CA THR A 59 -5.91 -2.62 -7.90
C THR A 59 -7.21 -1.87 -8.15
N THR A 60 -7.82 -2.02 -9.33
CA THR A 60 -8.98 -1.26 -9.82
C THR A 60 -8.71 0.25 -10.04
N HIS A 61 -7.47 0.69 -9.97
CA HIS A 61 -7.08 2.06 -10.31
C HIS A 61 -7.18 2.27 -11.82
N LYS A 62 -7.66 3.43 -12.21
CA LYS A 62 -7.79 3.83 -13.62
C LYS A 62 -7.77 5.33 -13.78
N GLY A 63 -7.42 5.79 -14.98
CA GLY A 63 -7.43 7.20 -15.30
C GLY A 63 -7.66 7.45 -16.81
N GLY A 64 -7.99 8.67 -17.13
CA GLY A 64 -8.38 9.08 -18.48
C GLY A 64 -7.24 9.54 -19.38
N ASP A 65 -6.06 9.80 -18.83
CA ASP A 65 -4.94 10.43 -19.52
C ASP A 65 -3.58 10.12 -18.88
N LEU A 66 -2.50 10.49 -19.56
CA LEU A 66 -1.13 10.28 -19.07
C LEU A 66 -0.76 11.19 -17.88
N VAL A 67 -1.45 12.32 -17.69
CA VAL A 67 -1.24 13.18 -16.52
C VAL A 67 -1.76 12.50 -15.26
N SER A 68 -2.94 11.89 -15.34
CA SER A 68 -3.51 11.09 -14.24
C SER A 68 -2.69 9.83 -13.95
N LEU A 69 -2.12 9.21 -15.00
CA LEU A 69 -1.19 8.11 -14.83
C LEU A 69 0.07 8.54 -14.08
N TYR A 70 0.68 9.65 -14.50
CA TYR A 70 1.85 10.23 -13.84
C TYR A 70 1.56 10.55 -12.38
N ALA A 71 0.42 11.19 -12.12
CA ALA A 71 -0.05 11.46 -10.76
C ALA A 71 -0.17 10.20 -9.91
N ALA A 72 -0.74 9.11 -10.47
CA ALA A 72 -0.89 7.84 -9.78
C ALA A 72 0.44 7.15 -9.49
N ILE A 73 1.37 7.13 -10.47
CA ILE A 73 2.71 6.51 -10.31
C ILE A 73 3.51 7.22 -9.23
N PHE A 74 3.48 8.55 -9.20
CA PHE A 74 4.34 9.37 -8.32
C PHE A 74 3.62 9.84 -7.04
N GLY A 75 2.35 9.46 -6.83
CA GLY A 75 1.59 9.84 -5.64
C GLY A 75 1.29 11.34 -5.56
N LEU A 76 1.16 12.01 -6.70
CA LEU A 76 0.93 13.45 -6.82
C LEU A 76 -0.55 13.78 -7.00
N LYS A 77 -0.93 15.03 -6.70
CA LYS A 77 -2.21 15.58 -7.17
C LYS A 77 -2.11 15.93 -8.65
N MET A 78 -3.24 15.93 -9.36
CA MET A 78 -3.29 16.25 -10.80
C MET A 78 -2.58 17.56 -11.17
N HIS A 79 -2.75 18.60 -10.35
CA HIS A 79 -2.10 19.88 -10.56
C HIS A 79 -0.57 19.81 -10.42
N GLU A 80 -0.10 19.12 -9.40
CA GLU A 80 1.33 18.91 -9.13
C GLU A 80 1.99 18.10 -10.25
N ALA A 81 1.33 17.05 -10.70
CA ALA A 81 1.76 16.23 -11.83
C ALA A 81 1.89 17.07 -13.13
N ALA A 82 0.90 17.90 -13.42
CA ALA A 82 0.94 18.75 -14.61
C ALA A 82 2.02 19.84 -14.53
N VAL A 83 2.23 20.45 -13.36
CA VAL A 83 3.33 21.41 -13.12
C VAL A 83 4.68 20.74 -13.31
N GLU A 84 4.86 19.54 -12.77
CA GLU A 84 6.11 18.80 -12.88
C GLU A 84 6.41 18.40 -14.33
N ILE A 85 5.41 17.91 -15.06
CA ILE A 85 5.54 17.60 -16.50
C ILE A 85 5.91 18.85 -17.32
N LEU A 86 5.27 19.98 -17.05
CA LEU A 86 5.54 21.23 -17.78
C LEU A 86 6.86 21.90 -17.37
N GLY A 87 7.26 21.76 -16.09
CA GLY A 87 8.51 22.31 -15.55
C GLY A 87 9.73 21.48 -15.90
N SER A 88 9.54 20.22 -16.20
CA SER A 88 10.53 19.38 -16.84
C SER A 88 10.58 19.81 -18.30
N ASN A 89 11.57 20.63 -18.72
CA ASN A 89 11.96 20.66 -20.12
C ASN A 89 12.11 19.22 -20.53
N VAL A 90 11.23 18.70 -21.40
CA VAL A 90 11.22 17.33 -21.87
C VAL A 90 12.64 16.98 -22.34
N PRO A 91 13.44 16.25 -21.58
CA PRO A 91 14.83 16.04 -21.94
C PRO A 91 14.90 14.96 -23.00
N THR A 92 15.53 15.30 -24.09
CA THR A 92 16.25 14.34 -24.94
C THR A 92 17.21 13.56 -24.03
N ILE A 93 17.06 12.27 -23.98
CA ILE A 93 17.73 11.31 -23.11
C ILE A 93 19.26 11.50 -23.11
N PRO A 94 19.93 11.63 -21.98
CA PRO A 94 21.29 11.16 -21.80
C PRO A 94 21.26 9.73 -21.24
N SER A 95 22.10 8.91 -21.86
CA SER A 95 22.39 7.52 -21.58
C SER A 95 22.44 7.16 -20.10
N PHE A 96 21.86 6.00 -19.79
CA PHE A 96 22.08 5.16 -18.63
C PHE A 96 23.04 5.71 -17.55
N VAL A 97 22.45 6.32 -16.53
CA VAL A 97 23.03 6.33 -15.20
C VAL A 97 22.16 5.38 -14.37
N SER A 98 22.78 4.34 -13.87
CA SER A 98 22.22 3.46 -12.84
C SER A 98 21.71 4.36 -11.72
N ILE A 99 20.40 4.58 -11.67
CA ILE A 99 19.78 5.35 -10.61
C ILE A 99 19.73 4.42 -9.40
N GLY A 100 20.81 4.44 -8.64
CA GLY A 100 20.69 4.14 -7.23
C GLY A 100 19.57 5.03 -6.70
N ARG A 101 18.64 4.42 -6.00
CA ARG A 101 17.46 5.08 -5.40
C ARG A 101 17.75 6.54 -5.07
N LEU A 102 17.35 7.46 -5.95
CA LEU A 102 17.16 8.84 -5.56
C LEU A 102 15.96 8.84 -4.62
N ARG A 103 16.25 8.70 -3.33
CA ARG A 103 15.34 9.23 -2.32
C ARG A 103 15.28 10.72 -2.62
N ARG A 104 14.19 11.19 -3.25
CA ARG A 104 13.85 12.60 -3.16
C ARG A 104 13.91 12.97 -1.67
N PRO A 105 14.45 14.12 -1.29
CA PRO A 105 14.12 14.68 0.00
C PRO A 105 12.60 14.85 -0.05
N ILE A 106 11.89 14.01 0.67
CA ILE A 106 10.46 14.16 0.94
C ILE A 106 10.36 15.53 1.58
N PRO A 107 9.62 16.51 0.99
CA PRO A 107 9.45 17.80 1.64
C PRO A 107 8.81 17.49 2.98
N ASP A 108 9.55 17.70 4.07
CA ASP A 108 9.21 17.36 5.44
C ASP A 108 8.39 16.07 5.48
N ALA A 109 9.07 14.94 5.27
CA ALA A 109 8.45 13.65 5.47
C ALA A 109 7.73 13.78 6.80
N VAL A 110 6.42 13.72 6.77
CA VAL A 110 5.68 13.41 7.99
C VAL A 110 6.30 12.10 8.42
N VAL A 111 7.27 12.18 9.32
CA VAL A 111 7.91 11.01 9.90
C VAL A 111 6.77 10.32 10.60
N LEU A 112 6.21 9.31 9.93
CA LEU A 112 5.14 8.52 10.52
C LEU A 112 5.72 7.95 11.80
N GLN A 113 5.25 8.45 12.92
CA GLN A 113 5.68 8.01 14.23
C GLN A 113 4.81 6.85 14.68
N ARG A 114 5.36 6.02 15.53
CA ARG A 114 4.61 5.00 16.26
C ARG A 114 3.72 5.70 17.28
N ASN A 115 2.44 5.85 16.97
CA ASN A 115 1.43 6.45 17.87
C ASN A 115 0.54 5.35 18.47
N TRP A 116 1.14 4.24 18.91
CA TRP A 116 0.41 3.13 19.49
C TRP A 116 0.19 3.35 20.97
N ILE A 117 -1.07 3.44 21.35
CA ILE A 117 -1.47 3.59 22.75
C ILE A 117 -1.72 2.18 23.30
N PRO A 118 -0.96 1.72 24.30
CA PRO A 118 -1.25 0.45 24.96
C PRO A 118 -2.65 0.46 25.56
N VAL A 119 -3.38 -0.61 25.30
CA VAL A 119 -4.73 -0.79 25.85
C VAL A 119 -4.62 -1.06 27.36
N PRO A 120 -5.35 -0.35 28.20
CA PRO A 120 -5.36 -0.64 29.64
C PRO A 120 -5.90 -2.06 29.91
N PRO A 121 -5.40 -2.76 30.94
CA PRO A 121 -5.80 -4.15 31.25
C PRO A 121 -7.31 -4.35 31.39
N TRP A 122 -8.04 -3.37 31.89
CA TRP A 122 -9.50 -3.43 32.04
C TRP A 122 -10.24 -3.35 30.70
N ALA A 123 -9.61 -2.83 29.62
CA ALA A 123 -10.19 -2.67 28.29
C ALA A 123 -9.72 -3.74 27.28
N GLU A 124 -8.86 -4.68 27.65
CA GLU A 124 -8.31 -5.69 26.72
C GLU A 124 -9.35 -6.61 26.09
N LYS A 125 -10.44 -6.87 26.82
CA LYS A 125 -11.54 -7.71 26.31
C LYS A 125 -12.58 -6.84 25.61
N HIS A 126 -12.43 -6.69 24.28
CA HIS A 126 -13.38 -5.95 23.45
C HIS A 126 -13.98 -6.86 22.39
N SER A 127 -15.32 -6.82 22.26
CA SER A 127 -16.09 -7.68 21.35
C SER A 127 -16.04 -7.24 19.88
N CYS A 128 -15.55 -6.04 19.60
CA CYS A 128 -15.51 -5.45 18.26
C CYS A 128 -16.87 -5.48 17.52
N ILE A 129 -18.01 -5.34 18.25
CA ILE A 129 -19.32 -5.26 17.62
C ILE A 129 -19.42 -3.97 16.81
N HIS A 130 -19.61 -4.10 15.49
CA HIS A 130 -19.66 -2.96 14.59
C HIS A 130 -21.12 -2.59 14.27
N SER A 131 -21.46 -1.30 14.31
CA SER A 131 -22.84 -0.82 14.10
C SER A 131 -23.47 -1.25 12.77
N ARG A 132 -22.66 -1.40 11.71
CA ARG A 132 -23.10 -1.82 10.38
C ARG A 132 -22.95 -3.31 10.11
N PHE A 133 -21.96 -3.99 10.68
CA PHE A 133 -21.59 -5.36 10.33
C PHE A 133 -21.88 -6.37 11.43
N GLY A 134 -22.36 -5.92 12.61
CA GLY A 134 -22.66 -6.79 13.73
C GLY A 134 -21.43 -7.39 14.40
N GLU A 135 -21.53 -8.63 14.81
CA GLU A 135 -20.45 -9.36 15.47
C GLU A 135 -19.36 -9.80 14.48
N PRO A 136 -18.08 -9.72 14.85
CA PRO A 136 -17.01 -10.21 14.01
C PRO A 136 -16.94 -11.74 14.02
N SER A 137 -16.59 -12.33 12.87
CA SER A 137 -16.33 -13.76 12.75
C SER A 137 -14.94 -14.16 13.29
N ARG A 138 -14.03 -13.21 13.40
CA ARG A 138 -12.68 -13.39 13.98
C ARG A 138 -12.08 -12.07 14.41
N ILE A 139 -11.28 -12.11 15.48
CA ILE A 139 -10.50 -10.97 15.99
C ILE A 139 -9.04 -11.40 16.12
N TRP A 140 -8.12 -10.56 15.66
CA TRP A 140 -6.69 -10.70 15.86
C TRP A 140 -6.17 -9.56 16.73
N ARG A 141 -5.34 -9.91 17.70
CA ARG A 141 -4.74 -8.98 18.64
C ARG A 141 -3.37 -8.53 18.13
N TYR A 142 -3.13 -7.24 18.13
CA TYR A 142 -1.86 -6.63 17.86
C TYR A 142 -1.21 -6.15 19.15
N CYS A 143 0.05 -6.50 19.35
CA CYS A 143 0.82 -6.15 20.53
C CYS A 143 2.03 -5.30 20.15
N ASN A 144 2.51 -4.49 21.10
CA ASN A 144 3.83 -3.88 21.01
C ASN A 144 4.92 -4.88 21.44
N GLU A 145 6.18 -4.45 21.44
CA GLU A 145 7.35 -5.24 21.80
C GLU A 145 7.31 -5.79 23.24
N LYS A 146 6.50 -5.19 24.11
CA LYS A 146 6.29 -5.59 25.51
C LYS A 146 5.07 -6.49 25.69
N ALA A 147 4.54 -7.06 24.62
CA ALA A 147 3.33 -7.87 24.60
C ALA A 147 2.05 -7.16 25.11
N GLN A 148 2.06 -5.83 25.18
CA GLN A 148 0.88 -5.05 25.53
C GLN A 148 0.00 -4.88 24.29
N THR A 149 -1.30 -5.10 24.42
CA THR A 149 -2.27 -4.87 23.35
C THR A 149 -2.26 -3.41 22.91
N ILE A 150 -2.15 -3.15 21.61
CA ILE A 150 -2.17 -1.80 21.00
C ILE A 150 -3.30 -1.63 20.00
N GLY A 151 -4.06 -2.68 19.73
CA GLY A 151 -5.20 -2.68 18.85
C GLY A 151 -5.64 -4.07 18.46
N LEU A 152 -6.74 -4.13 17.74
CA LEU A 152 -7.36 -5.36 17.25
C LEU A 152 -7.64 -5.20 15.75
N VAL A 153 -7.65 -6.30 15.01
CA VAL A 153 -8.22 -6.34 13.67
C VAL A 153 -9.38 -7.34 13.69
N ALA A 154 -10.57 -6.87 13.36
CA ALA A 154 -11.78 -7.67 13.36
C ALA A 154 -12.24 -7.96 11.93
N ARG A 155 -12.58 -9.21 11.66
CA ARG A 155 -13.16 -9.66 10.39
C ARG A 155 -14.66 -9.80 10.53
N TYR A 156 -15.38 -9.30 9.53
CA TYR A 156 -16.81 -9.43 9.38
C TYR A 156 -17.12 -10.09 8.03
N ASP A 157 -18.06 -11.02 8.04
CA ASP A 157 -18.49 -11.75 6.85
C ASP A 157 -20.00 -11.47 6.58
N PRO A 158 -20.36 -10.23 6.18
CA PRO A 158 -21.75 -9.89 5.90
C PRO A 158 -22.26 -10.66 4.68
N PRO A 159 -23.55 -11.15 4.69
CA PRO A 159 -24.04 -12.09 3.68
C PRO A 159 -24.05 -11.53 2.25
N GLU A 160 -24.27 -10.24 2.09
CA GLU A 160 -24.44 -9.60 0.77
C GLU A 160 -23.22 -8.79 0.31
N MET A 161 -22.13 -8.83 1.06
CA MET A 161 -20.94 -8.02 0.81
C MET A 161 -19.67 -8.87 0.91
N ARG A 162 -18.57 -8.37 0.31
CA ARG A 162 -17.26 -8.95 0.55
C ARG A 162 -16.89 -8.82 2.03
N LYS A 163 -16.15 -9.80 2.55
CA LYS A 163 -15.56 -9.77 3.89
C LYS A 163 -14.85 -8.44 4.16
N GLN A 164 -15.08 -7.90 5.33
CA GLN A 164 -14.50 -6.65 5.78
C GLN A 164 -13.48 -6.92 6.89
N PHE A 165 -12.38 -6.19 6.86
CA PHE A 165 -11.35 -6.21 7.91
C PHE A 165 -11.27 -4.80 8.48
N ILE A 166 -11.63 -4.64 9.73
CA ILE A 166 -11.67 -3.33 10.37
C ILE A 166 -10.72 -3.35 11.57
N PRO A 167 -9.69 -2.49 11.55
CA PRO A 167 -8.90 -2.23 12.74
C PRO A 167 -9.74 -1.56 13.82
N TRP A 168 -9.43 -1.85 15.07
CA TRP A 168 -9.97 -1.20 16.25
C TRP A 168 -8.81 -0.73 17.11
N THR A 169 -8.81 0.54 17.43
CA THR A 169 -7.77 1.17 18.26
C THR A 169 -8.38 1.76 19.52
N HIS A 170 -7.61 1.75 20.60
CA HIS A 170 -7.99 2.33 21.88
C HIS A 170 -7.46 3.76 21.98
N THR A 171 -8.31 4.71 22.40
CA THR A 171 -7.96 6.13 22.46
C THR A 171 -7.34 6.55 23.79
N GLY A 172 -7.15 5.60 24.73
CA GLY A 172 -6.85 5.85 26.14
C GLY A 172 -8.11 5.80 27.01
N VAL A 173 -9.29 6.03 26.43
CA VAL A 173 -10.59 6.02 27.11
C VAL A 173 -11.50 4.92 26.56
N ASP A 174 -11.69 4.89 25.24
CA ASP A 174 -12.61 4.00 24.55
C ASP A 174 -12.02 3.34 23.33
N TRP A 175 -12.62 2.24 22.89
CA TRP A 175 -12.37 1.59 21.63
C TRP A 175 -13.09 2.29 20.48
N LYS A 176 -12.39 2.47 19.36
CA LYS A 176 -12.99 3.02 18.13
C LYS A 176 -12.61 2.17 16.93
N PRO A 177 -13.54 1.93 15.99
CA PRO A 177 -13.21 1.38 14.69
C PRO A 177 -12.35 2.39 13.92
N GLY A 178 -11.21 1.96 13.45
CA GLY A 178 -10.25 2.78 12.72
C GLY A 178 -8.82 2.26 12.85
N ALA A 179 -8.02 2.54 11.84
CA ALA A 179 -6.62 2.15 11.82
C ALA A 179 -5.77 3.03 12.78
N TRP A 180 -4.58 2.56 13.07
CA TRP A 180 -3.59 3.33 13.84
C TRP A 180 -3.27 4.64 13.13
N SER A 181 -3.07 5.70 13.90
CA SER A 181 -2.51 6.95 13.39
C SER A 181 -0.99 6.81 13.31
N GLY A 182 -0.40 7.10 12.16
CA GLY A 182 1.03 6.91 11.92
C GLY A 182 1.40 5.53 11.40
N LEU A 183 2.51 4.97 11.87
CA LEU A 183 2.97 3.64 11.43
C LEU A 183 2.05 2.53 11.93
N TYR A 184 1.83 1.54 11.09
CA TYR A 184 1.06 0.34 11.43
C TYR A 184 1.99 -0.70 12.06
N PRO A 185 1.53 -1.40 13.12
CA PRO A 185 2.33 -2.44 13.76
C PRO A 185 2.36 -3.72 12.91
N LEU A 186 3.44 -4.49 13.06
CA LEU A 186 3.48 -5.87 12.58
C LEU A 186 2.67 -6.79 13.49
N TYR A 187 2.01 -7.78 12.89
CA TYR A 187 1.29 -8.82 13.61
C TYR A 187 2.27 -9.80 14.28
N GLY A 188 2.25 -9.87 15.60
CA GLY A 188 3.21 -10.64 16.39
C GLY A 188 4.53 -9.91 16.63
N LEU A 189 4.50 -8.58 16.74
CA LEU A 189 5.67 -7.76 17.04
C LEU A 189 6.32 -8.14 18.38
N ASP A 190 5.54 -8.59 19.36
CA ASP A 190 5.99 -9.17 20.61
C ASP A 190 6.86 -10.43 20.39
N LEU A 191 6.46 -11.30 19.48
CA LEU A 191 7.21 -12.51 19.10
C LEU A 191 8.51 -12.14 18.38
N ILE A 192 8.46 -11.16 17.49
CA ILE A 192 9.64 -10.65 16.76
C ILE A 192 10.65 -10.09 17.77
N SER A 193 10.19 -9.26 18.68
CA SER A 193 11.06 -8.64 19.68
C SER A 193 11.66 -9.66 20.66
N ALA A 194 10.92 -10.71 20.97
CA ALA A 194 11.41 -11.78 21.87
C ALA A 194 12.41 -12.74 21.17
N ASN A 195 12.53 -12.72 19.85
CA ASN A 195 13.37 -13.62 19.06
C ASN A 195 14.08 -12.88 17.92
N PRO A 196 14.95 -11.93 18.23
CA PRO A 196 15.55 -11.05 17.21
C PRO A 196 16.49 -11.77 16.23
N GLU A 197 16.92 -12.97 16.56
CA GLU A 197 17.79 -13.82 15.74
C GLU A 197 17.03 -14.62 14.67
N LYS A 198 15.69 -14.74 14.80
CA LYS A 198 14.90 -15.54 13.87
C LYS A 198 14.56 -14.78 12.58
N ALA A 199 14.54 -15.50 11.47
CA ALA A 199 14.12 -14.93 10.19
C ALA A 199 12.61 -14.63 10.19
N LEU A 200 12.23 -13.53 9.51
CA LEU A 200 10.82 -13.14 9.37
C LEU A 200 10.24 -13.70 8.07
N LEU A 201 9.10 -14.38 8.19
CA LEU A 201 8.29 -14.83 7.07
C LEU A 201 7.05 -13.95 6.95
N PHE A 202 6.99 -13.12 5.92
CA PHE A 202 5.84 -12.27 5.63
C PHE A 202 4.80 -13.01 4.80
N VAL A 203 3.54 -12.94 5.22
CA VAL A 203 2.41 -13.60 4.53
C VAL A 203 1.26 -12.61 4.32
N GLY A 204 0.30 -12.99 3.48
CA GLY A 204 -0.76 -12.11 2.97
C GLY A 204 -1.92 -11.82 3.92
N GLY A 205 -1.72 -11.83 5.23
CA GLY A 205 -2.72 -11.45 6.23
C GLY A 205 -2.73 -12.35 7.46
N GLU A 206 -3.44 -11.91 8.51
CA GLU A 206 -3.42 -12.51 9.85
C GLU A 206 -3.87 -13.99 9.84
N LYS A 207 -4.92 -14.31 9.05
CA LYS A 207 -5.37 -15.71 8.91
C LYS A 207 -4.29 -16.62 8.32
N ALA A 208 -3.56 -16.10 7.33
CA ALA A 208 -2.45 -16.84 6.72
C ALA A 208 -1.27 -16.96 7.69
N ALA A 209 -1.01 -15.91 8.48
CA ALA A 209 0.04 -15.95 9.50
C ALA A 209 -0.26 -17.00 10.58
N ASP A 210 -1.49 -17.03 11.10
CA ASP A 210 -1.90 -18.03 12.08
C ASP A 210 -1.79 -19.46 11.51
N ALA A 211 -2.19 -19.66 10.25
CA ALA A 211 -2.08 -20.96 9.60
C ALA A 211 -0.61 -21.34 9.39
N ALA A 212 0.20 -20.44 8.87
CA ALA A 212 1.61 -20.72 8.59
C ALA A 212 2.42 -21.06 9.85
N ARG A 213 2.11 -20.42 10.98
CA ARG A 213 2.75 -20.72 12.29
C ARG A 213 2.60 -22.17 12.72
N GLN A 214 1.63 -22.92 12.20
CA GLN A 214 1.43 -24.33 12.50
C GLN A 214 2.37 -25.26 11.70
N PHE A 215 2.96 -24.77 10.62
CA PHE A 215 3.77 -25.56 9.70
C PHE A 215 5.21 -25.09 9.60
N VAL A 216 5.47 -23.85 9.97
CA VAL A 216 6.82 -23.26 9.94
C VAL A 216 7.54 -23.70 11.23
N GLY A 217 8.74 -24.22 11.08
CA GLY A 217 9.58 -24.59 12.22
C GLY A 217 10.02 -23.38 13.06
N ASP A 218 10.75 -23.67 14.12
CA ASP A 218 11.18 -22.67 15.11
C ASP A 218 12.16 -21.60 14.58
N ASP A 219 12.69 -21.77 13.37
CA ASP A 219 13.66 -20.85 12.76
C ASP A 219 13.03 -19.55 12.23
N TYR A 220 11.69 -19.50 12.13
CA TYR A 220 10.99 -18.38 11.54
C TYR A 220 9.94 -17.77 12.48
N ILE A 221 9.77 -16.46 12.41
CA ILE A 221 8.60 -15.76 12.94
C ILE A 221 7.70 -15.37 11.76
N VAL A 222 6.49 -15.90 11.74
CA VAL A 222 5.50 -15.54 10.71
C VAL A 222 4.80 -14.27 11.11
N THR A 223 4.80 -13.29 10.21
CA THR A 223 4.24 -11.97 10.42
C THR A 223 3.46 -11.46 9.21
N THR A 224 2.71 -10.42 9.40
CA THR A 224 1.99 -9.66 8.39
C THR A 224 1.70 -8.25 8.93
N TRP A 225 1.03 -7.43 8.14
CA TRP A 225 0.57 -6.10 8.55
C TRP A 225 -0.93 -5.92 8.25
N PRO A 226 -1.63 -5.01 8.96
CA PRO A 226 -3.04 -4.74 8.73
C PRO A 226 -3.25 -3.97 7.43
N GLY A 227 -4.35 -4.25 6.72
CA GLY A 227 -4.75 -3.51 5.52
C GLY A 227 -4.22 -4.05 4.20
N GLY A 228 -3.48 -5.18 4.20
CA GLY A 228 -2.99 -5.83 2.99
C GLY A 228 -1.88 -5.06 2.25
N SER A 229 -1.58 -5.47 1.01
CA SER A 229 -0.44 -4.94 0.24
C SER A 229 -0.35 -3.41 0.13
N PRO A 230 -1.46 -2.65 -0.03
CA PRO A 230 -1.37 -1.20 -0.11
C PRO A 230 -0.93 -0.50 1.18
N ALA A 231 -0.95 -1.20 2.31
CA ALA A 231 -0.60 -0.63 3.60
C ALA A 231 0.88 -0.83 4.00
N VAL A 232 1.68 -1.48 3.16
CA VAL A 232 3.09 -1.78 3.47
C VAL A 232 3.91 -0.50 3.75
N GLU A 233 3.67 0.58 3.00
CA GLU A 233 4.38 1.86 3.17
C GLU A 233 4.08 2.56 4.50
N LYS A 234 2.97 2.18 5.15
CA LYS A 234 2.56 2.67 6.46
C LYS A 234 2.99 1.74 7.59
N THR A 235 3.63 0.64 7.26
CA THR A 235 4.00 -0.39 8.23
C THR A 235 5.40 -0.12 8.76
N ASP A 236 5.57 -0.35 10.04
CA ASP A 236 6.85 -0.24 10.74
C ASP A 236 7.65 -1.56 10.53
N ILE A 237 8.51 -1.55 9.50
CA ILE A 237 9.33 -2.69 9.09
C ILE A 237 10.80 -2.39 9.35
#